data_a7d0fb0b8d7676ec1293fbd1c3a3c273
#
_entry.id   a7d0fb0b8d7676ec1293fbd1c3a3c273
#
_cell.length_a   1.000
_cell.length_b   1.000
_cell.length_c   1.000
_cell.angle_alpha   90.00
_cell.angle_beta   90.00
_cell.angle_gamma   90.00
#
_symmetry.space_group_name_H-M   'P 1'
#
loop_
_entity.id
_entity.type
_entity.pdbx_description
1 polymer ?
#
loop_
_entity_poly.entity_id
_entity_poly.type
_entity_poly.pdbx_seq_one_letter_code
_entity_poly.pdbx_strand_id
1 'polypeptide(L)' 'MAVGTLKFFNSQKGFGFISPESGGKDVFVHISAVERSGLGGLNDGQKVSFDLERDRQGRDSAANLKAV' A
#
# COMPACT_ATOMS: atom_id res chain seq x y z
N MET A 1 -12.01 0.73 -5.43
CA MET A 1 -10.96 -0.06 -4.80
C MET A 1 -10.02 -0.60 -5.85
N ALA A 2 -8.74 -0.53 -5.58
CA ALA A 2 -7.73 -1.08 -6.47
C ALA A 2 -7.13 -2.32 -5.82
N VAL A 3 -6.54 -3.18 -6.62
CA VAL A 3 -5.83 -4.36 -6.14
C VAL A 3 -4.42 -4.31 -6.69
N GLY A 4 -3.46 -4.67 -5.86
CA GLY A 4 -2.08 -4.71 -6.29
C GLY A 4 -1.29 -5.70 -5.47
N THR A 5 -0.01 -5.82 -5.81
CA THR A 5 0.93 -6.70 -5.13
C THR A 5 1.96 -5.85 -4.41
N LEU A 6 2.18 -6.13 -3.15
CA LEU A 6 3.19 -5.42 -2.38
C LEU A 6 4.58 -5.78 -2.91
N LYS A 7 5.32 -4.77 -3.36
CA LYS A 7 6.68 -4.99 -3.85
C LYS A 7 7.63 -5.17 -2.68
N PHE A 8 7.57 -4.29 -1.71
CA PHE A 8 8.31 -4.42 -0.47
C PHE A 8 7.70 -3.50 0.58
N PHE A 9 7.99 -3.80 1.82
CA PHE A 9 7.57 -2.94 2.92
C PHE A 9 8.70 -2.89 3.96
N ASN A 10 9.12 -1.68 4.29
CA ASN A 10 10.18 -1.46 5.27
C ASN A 10 9.57 -0.92 6.56
N SER A 11 9.39 -1.81 7.53
CA SER A 11 8.77 -1.43 8.79
C SER A 11 9.63 -0.48 9.62
N GLN A 12 10.95 -0.52 9.43
CA GLN A 12 11.84 0.38 10.15
C GLN A 12 11.71 1.81 9.66
N LYS A 13 11.59 1.99 8.35
CA LYS A 13 11.38 3.31 7.77
C LYS A 13 9.91 3.70 7.74
N GLY A 14 9.02 2.74 7.87
CA GLY A 14 7.59 2.99 7.96
C GLY A 14 6.90 3.21 6.63
N PHE A 15 7.38 2.61 5.56
CA PHE A 15 6.73 2.74 4.27
C PHE A 15 7.03 1.56 3.36
N GLY A 16 6.23 1.45 2.30
CA GLY A 16 6.44 0.45 1.27
C GLY A 16 5.82 0.89 -0.03
N PHE A 17 5.85 0.00 -1.02
CA PHE A 17 5.27 0.26 -2.34
C PHE A 17 4.47 -0.92 -2.82
N ILE A 18 3.37 -0.62 -3.49
CA ILE A 18 2.47 -1.61 -4.07
C ILE A 18 2.50 -1.43 -5.59
N SER A 19 2.62 -2.54 -6.30
CA SER A 19 2.52 -2.55 -7.75
C SER A 19 1.07 -2.83 -8.13
N PRO A 20 0.34 -1.84 -8.68
CA PRO A 20 -1.07 -2.05 -9.04
C PRO A 20 -1.22 -3.10 -10.14
N GLU A 21 -2.26 -3.93 -10.05
CA GLU A 21 -2.54 -4.93 -11.08
C GLU A 21 -2.87 -4.28 -12.42
N SER A 22 -3.49 -3.12 -12.39
CA SER A 22 -3.84 -2.40 -13.61
C SER A 22 -2.63 -1.82 -14.33
N GLY A 23 -1.46 -1.92 -13.72
CA GLY A 23 -0.25 -1.30 -14.25
C GLY A 23 -0.11 0.14 -13.79
N GLY A 24 0.89 0.81 -14.30
CA GLY A 24 1.14 2.18 -13.91
C GLY A 24 2.20 2.30 -12.84
N LYS A 25 2.23 3.45 -12.19
CA LYS A 25 3.26 3.75 -11.19
C LYS A 25 2.99 3.03 -9.87
N ASP A 26 4.05 2.72 -9.17
CA ASP A 26 3.94 2.14 -7.85
C ASP A 26 3.20 3.08 -6.91
N VAL A 27 2.41 2.50 -6.03
CA VAL A 27 1.62 3.24 -5.06
C VAL A 27 2.33 3.20 -3.72
N PHE A 28 2.53 4.37 -3.12
CA PHE A 28 3.18 4.49 -1.81
C PHE A 28 2.21 4.04 -0.72
N VAL A 29 2.74 3.29 0.26
CA VAL A 29 1.95 2.91 1.43
C VAL A 29 2.75 3.25 2.68
N HIS A 30 2.12 4.00 3.60
CA HIS A 30 2.73 4.37 4.86
C HIS A 30 2.30 3.40 5.95
N ILE A 31 3.17 3.21 6.95
CA ILE A 31 2.90 2.27 8.04
C ILE A 31 1.59 2.61 8.76
N SER A 32 1.24 3.89 8.84
CA SER A 32 -0.02 4.29 9.49
C SER A 32 -1.23 3.72 8.76
N ALA A 33 -1.17 3.59 7.43
CA ALA A 33 -2.25 2.99 6.66
C ALA A 33 -2.38 1.51 6.99
N VAL A 34 -1.25 0.83 7.16
CA VAL A 34 -1.24 -0.59 7.53
C VAL A 34 -1.82 -0.78 8.92
N GLU A 35 -1.43 0.07 9.86
CA GLU A 35 -1.92 -0.02 11.23
C GLU A 35 -3.43 0.24 11.30
N ARG A 36 -3.91 1.26 10.58
CA ARG A 36 -5.32 1.58 10.54
C ARG A 36 -6.16 0.45 9.95
N SER A 37 -5.57 -0.29 9.03
CA SER A 37 -6.26 -1.39 8.37
C SER A 37 -6.31 -2.65 9.23
N GLY A 38 -5.56 -2.68 10.31
CA GLY A 38 -5.55 -3.82 11.23
C GLY A 38 -4.89 -5.07 10.67
N LEU A 39 -4.05 -4.92 9.64
CA LEU A 39 -3.42 -6.07 9.01
C LEU A 39 -2.25 -6.64 9.81
N GLY A 40 -1.73 -5.88 10.77
CA GLY A 40 -0.62 -6.35 11.59
C GLY A 40 0.72 -6.45 10.88
N GLY A 41 0.78 -6.07 9.62
CA GLY A 41 1.97 -6.12 8.81
C GLY A 41 1.68 -6.69 7.42
N LEU A 42 2.63 -6.50 6.52
CA LEU A 42 2.50 -6.96 5.14
C LEU A 42 3.75 -7.74 4.77
N ASN A 43 3.57 -8.77 3.96
CA ASN A 43 4.67 -9.57 3.44
C ASN A 43 4.96 -9.16 1.99
N ASP A 44 6.22 -9.26 1.59
CA ASP A 44 6.61 -9.00 0.21
C ASP A 44 5.86 -9.96 -0.71
N GLY A 45 5.32 -9.43 -1.80
CA GLY A 45 4.57 -10.22 -2.74
C GLY A 45 3.13 -10.50 -2.37
N GLN A 46 2.67 -9.96 -1.23
CA GLN A 46 1.29 -10.17 -0.80
C GLN A 46 0.35 -9.31 -1.65
N LYS A 47 -0.79 -9.91 -2.04
CA LYS A 47 -1.85 -9.17 -2.72
C LYS A 47 -2.69 -8.43 -1.70
N VAL A 48 -2.99 -7.18 -2.02
CA VAL A 48 -3.81 -6.33 -1.16
C VAL A 48 -4.77 -5.53 -2.01
N SER A 49 -5.92 -5.21 -1.44
CA SER A 49 -6.81 -4.21 -2.02
C SER A 49 -6.64 -2.91 -1.25
N PHE A 50 -6.84 -1.80 -1.94
CA PHE A 50 -6.62 -0.50 -1.33
C PHE A 50 -7.40 0.57 -2.08
N ASP A 51 -7.59 1.72 -1.43
CA ASP A 51 -8.12 2.91 -2.07
C ASP A 51 -6.96 3.83 -2.41
N LEU A 52 -6.98 4.38 -3.63
CA LEU A 52 -5.99 5.34 -4.05
C LEU A 52 -6.32 6.71 -3.47
N GLU A 53 -5.37 7.31 -2.81
CA GLU A 53 -5.49 8.67 -2.31
C GLU A 53 -4.27 9.46 -2.75
N ARG A 54 -4.46 10.76 -2.94
CA ARG A 54 -3.34 11.64 -3.25
C ARG A 54 -2.94 12.39 -2.00
N ASP A 55 -1.66 12.32 -1.64
CA ASP A 55 -1.17 13.00 -0.46
C ASP A 55 -0.92 14.48 -0.77
N ARG A 56 -0.45 15.23 0.24
CA ARG A 56 -0.21 16.66 0.10
C ARG A 56 0.85 16.99 -0.94
N GLN A 57 1.74 16.05 -1.22
CA GLN A 57 2.81 16.25 -2.20
C GLN A 57 2.41 15.82 -3.60
N GLY A 58 1.15 15.41 -3.78
CA GLY A 58 0.67 14.96 -5.07
C GLY A 58 1.05 13.53 -5.41
N ARG A 59 1.48 12.77 -4.42
CA ARG A 59 1.88 11.37 -4.59
C ARG A 59 0.68 10.46 -4.37
N ASP A 60 0.55 9.44 -5.21
CA ASP A 60 -0.48 8.42 -5.01
C ASP A 60 -0.10 7.54 -3.83
N SER A 61 -1.01 7.39 -2.90
CA SER A 61 -0.81 6.57 -1.72
C SER A 61 -1.98 5.62 -1.51
N ALA A 62 -1.72 4.52 -0.82
CA ALA A 62 -2.73 3.52 -0.53
C ALA A 62 -3.35 3.78 0.84
N ALA A 63 -4.67 3.59 0.90
CA ALA A 63 -5.42 3.72 2.15
C ALA A 63 -6.41 2.58 2.24
N ASN A 64 -6.94 2.33 3.42
CA ASN A 64 -7.96 1.30 3.65
C ASN A 64 -7.54 -0.05 3.08
N LEU A 65 -6.33 -0.47 3.44
CA LEU A 65 -5.75 -1.71 2.94
C LEU A 65 -6.50 -2.93 3.47
N LYS A 66 -6.66 -3.93 2.60
CA LYS A 66 -7.25 -5.20 3.00
C LYS A 66 -6.48 -6.32 2.32
N ALA A 67 -6.31 -7.42 3.04
CA ALA A 67 -5.76 -8.63 2.43
C ALA A 67 -6.76 -9.21 1.44
N VAL A 68 -6.25 -9.67 0.31
CA VAL A 68 -7.10 -10.24 -0.74
C VAL A 68 -7.06 -11.76 -0.67
#